data_a563b4baf88d79ff33eda43fe697c70b
#
_entry.id   a563b4baf88d79ff33eda43fe697c70b
#
_cell.length_a   1.000
_cell.length_b   1.000
_cell.length_c   1.000
_cell.angle_alpha   90.00
_cell.angle_beta   90.00
_cell.angle_gamma   90.00
#
_symmetry.space_group_name_H-M   'P 1'
#
loop_
_entity.id
_entity.type
_entity.pdbx_description
1 polymer ?
#
loop_
_entity_poly.entity_id
_entity_poly.type
_entity_poly.pdbx_seq_one_letter_code
_entity_poly.pdbx_strand_id
1 'polypeptide(L)'
;MAKIGIFVGTVYGNALLVAEEAEPLLQQQGHSVTVFDDPTLADWQNYASDVALIVTSTTGQGDFPDTISGLFHAIKDKLGHQPALRYGVIALGDSSYDHFCGAGKTFDALLQEQGAQRVGEVLLVDATENPEPEAVTSPWIEAWGAQL
;
A
#
# COMPACT_ATOMS: atom_id res chain seq x y z
N MET A 1 17.68 -2.37 -9.04
CA MET A 1 17.34 -2.29 -7.61
C MET A 1 16.60 -1.01 -7.32
N ALA A 2 15.53 -1.13 -6.56
CA ALA A 2 14.70 0.01 -6.22
C ALA A 2 14.77 0.30 -4.71
N LYS A 3 14.48 1.54 -4.35
CA LYS A 3 14.26 1.96 -2.97
C LYS A 3 12.77 1.98 -2.72
N ILE A 4 12.30 1.13 -1.81
CA ILE A 4 10.88 0.91 -1.57
C ILE A 4 10.50 1.31 -0.15
N GLY A 5 9.51 2.18 -0.01
CA GLY A 5 8.85 2.43 1.26
C GLY A 5 7.52 1.69 1.30
N ILE A 6 7.27 0.91 2.33
CA ILE A 6 6.00 0.22 2.54
C ILE A 6 5.21 1.01 3.58
N PHE A 7 4.08 1.58 3.15
CA PHE A 7 3.24 2.46 3.97
C PHE A 7 2.00 1.71 4.40
N VAL A 8 1.86 1.49 5.70
CA VAL A 8 0.88 0.56 6.27
C VAL A 8 -0.25 1.29 6.97
N GLY A 9 -1.48 0.88 6.66
CA GLY A 9 -2.67 1.28 7.41
C GLY A 9 -3.35 0.05 8.00
N THR A 10 -3.44 -0.02 9.33
CA THR A 10 -4.00 -1.20 10.00
C THR A 10 -4.75 -0.83 11.28
N VAL A 11 -5.77 -1.61 11.60
CA VAL A 11 -6.50 -1.52 12.88
C VAL A 11 -6.12 -2.70 13.77
N TYR A 12 -6.09 -3.91 13.19
CA TYR A 12 -5.87 -5.15 13.94
C TYR A 12 -4.53 -5.83 13.60
N GLY A 13 -3.67 -5.15 12.84
CA GLY A 13 -2.34 -5.67 12.52
C GLY A 13 -2.24 -6.55 11.27
N ASN A 14 -3.33 -6.87 10.58
CA ASN A 14 -3.28 -7.74 9.41
C ASN A 14 -2.48 -7.13 8.26
N ALA A 15 -2.67 -5.84 7.99
CA ALA A 15 -1.89 -5.15 6.95
C ALA A 15 -0.42 -5.09 7.32
N LEU A 16 -0.11 -4.90 8.61
CA LEU A 16 1.28 -4.88 9.08
C LEU A 16 1.95 -6.24 8.87
N LEU A 17 1.25 -7.34 9.15
CA LEU A 17 1.78 -8.68 8.90
C LEU A 17 2.12 -8.89 7.43
N VAL A 18 1.26 -8.43 6.52
CA VAL A 18 1.52 -8.49 5.08
C VAL A 18 2.77 -7.68 4.73
N ALA A 19 2.90 -6.48 5.27
CA ALA A 19 4.07 -5.62 5.04
C ALA A 19 5.36 -6.26 5.56
N GLU A 20 5.31 -6.87 6.74
CA GLU A 20 6.47 -7.54 7.33
C GLU A 20 6.90 -8.77 6.53
N GLU A 21 5.98 -9.44 5.85
CA GLU A 21 6.32 -10.53 4.93
C GLU A 21 6.84 -10.02 3.59
N ALA A 22 6.33 -8.87 3.13
CA ALA A 22 6.78 -8.26 1.88
C ALA A 22 8.24 -7.82 1.97
N GLU A 23 8.66 -7.32 3.11
CA GLU A 23 10.01 -6.80 3.30
C GLU A 23 11.10 -7.80 2.89
N PRO A 24 11.15 -9.02 3.47
CA PRO A 24 12.19 -9.98 3.09
C PRO A 24 12.07 -10.45 1.65
N LEU A 25 10.85 -10.58 1.12
CA LEU A 25 10.66 -11.01 -0.27
C LEU A 25 11.25 -10.01 -1.25
N LEU A 26 11.03 -8.72 -1.02
CA LEU A 26 11.58 -7.67 -1.87
C LEU A 26 13.08 -7.50 -1.67
N GLN A 27 13.58 -7.66 -0.44
CA GLN A 27 15.02 -7.61 -0.15
C GLN A 27 15.76 -8.73 -0.86
N GLN A 28 15.17 -9.92 -0.97
CA GLN A 28 15.77 -11.04 -1.70
C GLN A 28 15.95 -10.74 -3.18
N GLN A 29 15.15 -9.84 -3.73
CA GLN A 29 15.25 -9.38 -5.12
C GLN A 29 16.27 -8.24 -5.29
N GLY A 30 16.92 -7.83 -4.22
CA GLY A 30 17.95 -6.80 -4.25
C GLY A 30 17.43 -5.38 -4.00
N HIS A 31 16.15 -5.22 -3.62
CA HIS A 31 15.60 -3.90 -3.30
C HIS A 31 15.93 -3.48 -1.88
N SER A 32 16.04 -2.18 -1.66
CA SER A 32 16.15 -1.58 -0.33
C SER A 32 14.74 -1.30 0.18
N VAL A 33 14.35 -1.83 1.33
CA VAL A 33 12.96 -1.80 1.81
C VAL A 33 12.89 -1.29 3.25
N THR A 34 11.96 -0.37 3.50
CA THR A 34 11.66 0.12 4.85
C THR A 34 10.14 0.10 5.06
N VAL A 35 9.70 -0.41 6.21
CA VAL A 35 8.28 -0.47 6.58
C VAL A 35 7.94 0.67 7.53
N PHE A 36 6.86 1.38 7.22
CA PHE A 36 6.33 2.48 8.04
C PHE A 36 4.94 2.11 8.54
N ASP A 37 4.82 1.77 9.81
CA ASP A 37 3.54 1.36 10.42
C ASP A 37 2.71 2.53 10.97
N ASP A 38 3.30 3.72 11.03
CA ASP A 38 2.63 4.96 11.37
C ASP A 38 3.22 6.08 10.51
N PRO A 39 3.00 6.00 9.17
CA PRO A 39 3.73 6.85 8.24
C PRO A 39 3.32 8.30 8.32
N THR A 40 4.32 9.18 8.17
CA THR A 40 4.13 10.63 8.09
C THR A 40 4.35 11.12 6.66
N LEU A 41 3.94 12.36 6.40
CA LEU A 41 4.22 12.99 5.11
C LEU A 41 5.73 13.08 4.83
N ALA A 42 6.54 13.36 5.87
CA ALA A 42 8.00 13.40 5.72
C ALA A 42 8.56 12.04 5.27
N ASP A 43 8.04 10.95 5.82
CA ASP A 43 8.42 9.60 5.40
C ASP A 43 8.09 9.40 3.92
N TRP A 44 6.89 9.79 3.50
CA TRP A 44 6.43 9.67 2.13
C TRP A 44 7.31 10.48 1.16
N GLN A 45 7.64 11.70 1.51
CA GLN A 45 8.42 12.59 0.66
C GLN A 45 9.82 12.07 0.38
N ASN A 46 10.38 11.23 1.26
CA ASN A 46 11.66 10.57 1.04
C ASN A 46 11.62 9.57 -0.13
N TYR A 47 10.43 9.19 -0.58
CA TYR A 47 10.24 8.23 -1.67
C TYR A 47 9.59 8.85 -2.91
N ALA A 48 9.51 10.17 -2.99
CA ALA A 48 8.81 10.89 -4.07
C ALA A 48 9.34 10.58 -5.47
N SER A 49 10.60 10.17 -5.60
CA SER A 49 11.22 9.76 -6.86
C SER A 49 11.59 8.27 -6.88
N ASP A 50 11.05 7.51 -5.96
CA ASP A 50 11.34 6.10 -5.78
C ASP A 50 10.06 5.26 -5.89
N VAL A 51 9.88 4.29 -5.01
CA VAL A 51 8.76 3.36 -5.06
C VAL A 51 8.04 3.33 -3.71
N ALA A 52 6.72 3.42 -3.76
CA ALA A 52 5.88 3.27 -2.59
C ALA A 52 4.98 2.04 -2.75
N LEU A 53 4.92 1.19 -1.72
CA LEU A 53 3.93 0.12 -1.64
C LEU A 53 2.96 0.47 -0.52
N ILE A 54 1.71 0.67 -0.87
CA ILE A 54 0.65 0.94 0.10
C ILE A 54 -0.01 -0.38 0.47
N VAL A 55 -0.01 -0.71 1.76
CA VAL A 55 -0.69 -1.90 2.29
C VAL A 55 -1.66 -1.41 3.35
N THR A 56 -2.94 -1.43 3.04
CA THR A 56 -3.94 -0.87 3.96
C THR A 56 -5.16 -1.75 4.09
N SER A 57 -5.65 -1.89 5.32
CA SER A 57 -6.97 -2.43 5.58
C SER A 57 -8.03 -1.32 5.39
N THR A 58 -9.28 -1.72 5.40
CA THR A 58 -10.43 -0.81 5.25
C THR A 58 -11.32 -0.94 6.48
N THR A 59 -11.71 0.17 7.07
CA THR A 59 -12.67 0.17 8.17
C THR A 59 -14.09 0.21 7.62
N GLY A 60 -15.10 -0.04 8.47
CA GLY A 60 -16.47 -0.38 8.10
C GLY A 60 -17.14 0.41 6.95
N GLN A 61 -16.89 1.72 6.86
CA GLN A 61 -17.52 2.59 5.83
C GLN A 61 -16.60 2.88 4.64
N GLY A 62 -15.60 2.06 4.43
CA GLY A 62 -14.61 2.31 3.39
C GLY A 62 -13.52 3.29 3.81
N ASP A 63 -13.44 3.59 5.09
CA ASP A 63 -12.53 4.59 5.65
C ASP A 63 -11.13 4.03 5.85
N PHE A 64 -10.17 4.93 5.98
CA PHE A 64 -8.80 4.58 6.29
C PHE A 64 -8.63 4.25 7.77
N PRO A 65 -7.79 3.26 8.12
CA PRO A 65 -7.30 3.12 9.48
C PRO A 65 -6.60 4.41 9.93
N ASP A 66 -6.68 4.72 11.23
CA ASP A 66 -6.09 5.94 11.79
C ASP A 66 -4.59 6.07 11.52
N THR A 67 -3.88 4.94 11.42
CA THR A 67 -2.43 4.94 11.19
C THR A 67 -2.04 5.49 9.83
N ILE A 68 -2.92 5.49 8.84
CA ILE A 68 -2.61 5.98 7.48
C ILE A 68 -3.50 7.15 7.04
N SER A 69 -4.60 7.40 7.74
CA SER A 69 -5.55 8.45 7.38
C SER A 69 -4.88 9.82 7.30
N GLY A 70 -4.03 10.16 8.27
CA GLY A 70 -3.31 11.43 8.28
C GLY A 70 -2.39 11.58 7.10
N LEU A 71 -1.69 10.51 6.72
CA LEU A 71 -0.82 10.52 5.54
C LEU A 71 -1.63 10.77 4.27
N PHE A 72 -2.74 10.07 4.09
CA PHE A 72 -3.59 10.23 2.90
C PHE A 72 -4.04 11.69 2.74
N HIS A 73 -4.57 12.28 3.81
CA HIS A 73 -5.03 13.67 3.77
C HIS A 73 -3.89 14.66 3.56
N ALA A 74 -2.71 14.41 4.14
CA ALA A 74 -1.55 15.26 3.93
C ALA A 74 -1.08 15.23 2.47
N ILE A 75 -1.07 14.04 1.85
CA ILE A 75 -0.73 13.91 0.42
C ILE A 75 -1.74 14.68 -0.44
N LYS A 76 -3.02 14.51 -0.16
CA LYS A 76 -4.09 15.16 -0.91
C LYS A 76 -4.01 16.67 -0.80
N ASP A 77 -3.76 17.21 0.40
CA ASP A 77 -3.84 18.64 0.67
C ASP A 77 -2.55 19.39 0.38
N LYS A 78 -1.40 18.73 0.54
CA LYS A 78 -0.08 19.40 0.49
C LYS A 78 0.76 19.06 -0.72
N LEU A 79 0.53 17.88 -1.32
CA LEU A 79 1.27 17.46 -2.50
C LEU A 79 0.38 17.64 -3.73
N GLY A 80 1.00 17.98 -4.85
CA GLY A 80 0.28 18.05 -6.11
C GLY A 80 0.70 16.91 -7.01
N HIS A 81 1.32 17.26 -8.12
CA HIS A 81 1.72 16.31 -9.15
C HIS A 81 2.96 15.49 -8.70
N GLN A 82 2.89 14.18 -8.85
CA GLN A 82 3.96 13.26 -8.44
C GLN A 82 4.34 12.29 -9.57
N PRO A 83 4.79 12.78 -10.74
CA PRO A 83 5.02 11.92 -11.91
C PRO A 83 6.24 11.01 -11.79
N ALA A 84 7.17 11.30 -10.89
CA ALA A 84 8.36 10.47 -10.69
C ALA A 84 8.12 9.30 -9.72
N LEU A 85 6.99 9.29 -9.03
CA LEU A 85 6.66 8.22 -8.09
C LEU A 85 6.09 7.00 -8.83
N ARG A 86 6.63 5.82 -8.51
CA ARG A 86 6.03 4.53 -8.89
C ARG A 86 5.43 3.91 -7.65
N TYR A 87 4.32 3.22 -7.78
CA TYR A 87 3.66 2.66 -6.60
C TYR A 87 2.90 1.38 -6.90
N GLY A 88 2.61 0.63 -5.84
CA GLY A 88 1.70 -0.48 -5.84
C GLY A 88 0.76 -0.39 -4.65
N VAL A 89 -0.36 -1.08 -4.71
CA VAL A 89 -1.36 -1.08 -3.63
C VAL A 89 -1.82 -2.51 -3.34
N ILE A 90 -1.75 -2.88 -2.06
CA ILE A 90 -2.41 -4.09 -1.54
C ILE A 90 -3.52 -3.60 -0.62
N ALA A 91 -4.75 -3.83 -1.03
CA ALA A 91 -5.93 -3.42 -0.29
C ALA A 91 -6.57 -4.63 0.38
N LEU A 92 -6.66 -4.57 1.71
CA LEU A 92 -7.33 -5.60 2.49
C LEU A 92 -8.73 -5.16 2.86
N GLY A 93 -9.68 -6.08 2.83
CA GLY A 93 -11.06 -5.79 3.14
C GLY A 93 -11.86 -7.05 3.37
N ASP A 94 -13.16 -6.88 3.45
CA ASP A 94 -14.12 -7.94 3.66
C ASP A 94 -15.30 -7.71 2.71
N SER A 95 -15.54 -8.65 1.81
CA SER A 95 -16.58 -8.52 0.78
C SER A 95 -17.99 -8.55 1.35
N SER A 96 -18.16 -8.87 2.63
CA SER A 96 -19.46 -8.76 3.30
C SER A 96 -19.85 -7.31 3.60
N TYR A 97 -18.93 -6.36 3.46
CA TYR A 97 -19.20 -4.92 3.61
C TYR A 97 -19.34 -4.25 2.25
N ASP A 98 -20.22 -3.23 2.18
CA ASP A 98 -20.54 -2.51 0.94
C ASP A 98 -19.32 -1.79 0.34
N HIS A 99 -18.37 -1.34 1.18
CA HIS A 99 -17.20 -0.60 0.76
C HIS A 99 -15.95 -1.49 0.75
N PHE A 100 -16.05 -2.64 0.12
CA PHE A 100 -14.96 -3.61 0.03
C PHE A 100 -13.69 -2.97 -0.52
N CYS A 101 -12.59 -3.06 0.27
CA CYS A 101 -11.28 -2.49 -0.08
C CYS A 101 -11.30 -1.00 -0.43
N GLY A 102 -12.29 -0.26 0.09
CA GLY A 102 -12.48 1.15 -0.24
C GLY A 102 -11.29 2.03 0.05
N ALA A 103 -10.59 1.81 1.17
CA ALA A 103 -9.42 2.61 1.54
C ALA A 103 -8.31 2.50 0.49
N GLY A 104 -7.94 1.28 0.10
CA GLY A 104 -6.90 1.07 -0.91
C GLY A 104 -7.28 1.62 -2.27
N LYS A 105 -8.54 1.43 -2.68
CA LYS A 105 -9.04 1.96 -3.95
C LYS A 105 -9.01 3.49 -3.98
N THR A 106 -9.36 4.13 -2.87
CA THR A 106 -9.33 5.59 -2.75
C THR A 106 -7.91 6.12 -2.80
N PHE A 107 -6.97 5.44 -2.16
CA PHE A 107 -5.55 5.82 -2.20
C PHE A 107 -5.00 5.71 -3.63
N ASP A 108 -5.31 4.63 -4.32
CA ASP A 108 -4.92 4.44 -5.72
C ASP A 108 -5.47 5.57 -6.61
N ALA A 109 -6.75 5.91 -6.45
CA ALA A 109 -7.37 6.97 -7.23
C ALA A 109 -6.68 8.32 -7.02
N LEU A 110 -6.32 8.64 -5.78
CA LEU A 110 -5.59 9.89 -5.48
C LEU A 110 -4.24 9.93 -6.18
N LEU A 111 -3.47 8.85 -6.10
CA LEU A 111 -2.14 8.81 -6.69
C LEU A 111 -2.19 8.86 -8.21
N GLN A 112 -3.17 8.23 -8.83
CA GLN A 112 -3.37 8.35 -10.28
C GLN A 112 -3.74 9.78 -10.68
N GLU A 113 -4.59 10.44 -9.90
CA GLU A 113 -4.94 11.84 -10.12
C GLU A 113 -3.72 12.74 -10.04
N GLN A 114 -2.77 12.41 -9.18
CA GLN A 114 -1.53 13.16 -9.02
C GLN A 114 -0.45 12.77 -10.04
N GLY A 115 -0.75 11.90 -10.97
CA GLY A 115 0.16 11.53 -12.05
C GLY A 115 1.19 10.47 -11.70
N ALA A 116 1.13 9.86 -10.53
CA ALA A 116 2.03 8.78 -10.15
C ALA A 116 1.78 7.54 -11.03
N GLN A 117 2.82 6.73 -11.21
CA GLN A 117 2.79 5.57 -12.09
C GLN A 117 2.57 4.28 -11.29
N ARG A 118 1.40 3.69 -11.45
CA ARG A 118 1.12 2.40 -10.81
C ARG A 118 1.85 1.29 -11.53
N VAL A 119 2.56 0.46 -10.77
CA VAL A 119 3.20 -0.75 -11.28
C VAL A 119 2.27 -1.93 -11.01
N GLY A 120 1.80 -2.58 -12.08
CA GLY A 120 0.85 -3.68 -11.96
C GLY A 120 -0.55 -3.21 -11.59
N GLU A 121 -1.32 -4.11 -11.01
CA GLU A 121 -2.70 -3.85 -10.61
C GLU A 121 -2.83 -3.79 -9.09
N VAL A 122 -3.89 -3.14 -8.60
CA VAL A 122 -4.22 -3.16 -7.18
C VAL A 122 -4.60 -4.59 -6.79
N LEU A 123 -3.97 -5.13 -5.77
CA LEU A 123 -4.36 -6.42 -5.22
C LEU A 123 -5.46 -6.22 -4.18
N LEU A 124 -6.60 -6.84 -4.41
CA LEU A 124 -7.74 -6.83 -3.47
C LEU A 124 -7.74 -8.15 -2.71
N VAL A 125 -7.59 -8.07 -1.39
CA VAL A 125 -7.56 -9.25 -0.52
C VAL A 125 -8.85 -9.29 0.29
N ASP A 126 -9.64 -10.34 0.08
CA ASP A 126 -10.92 -10.52 0.76
C ASP A 126 -10.74 -11.48 1.95
N ALA A 127 -10.96 -10.97 3.15
CA ALA A 127 -10.82 -11.76 4.38
C ALA A 127 -11.77 -12.95 4.45
N THR A 128 -12.93 -12.89 3.74
CA THR A 128 -13.89 -14.01 3.72
C THR A 128 -13.42 -15.16 2.85
N GLU A 129 -12.63 -14.90 1.82
CA GLU A 129 -12.13 -15.91 0.89
C GLU A 129 -10.69 -16.33 1.19
N ASN A 130 -9.92 -15.44 1.83
CA ASN A 130 -8.49 -15.63 2.07
C ASN A 130 -8.18 -15.50 3.56
N PRO A 131 -8.44 -16.53 4.38
CA PRO A 131 -8.14 -16.49 5.82
C PRO A 131 -6.62 -16.39 6.08
N GLU A 132 -5.80 -16.79 5.11
CA GLU A 132 -4.35 -16.64 5.16
C GLU A 132 -3.93 -15.70 4.02
N PRO A 133 -3.90 -14.37 4.26
CA PRO A 133 -3.63 -13.38 3.21
C PRO A 133 -2.33 -13.63 2.46
N GLU A 134 -1.30 -14.13 3.14
CA GLU A 134 0.01 -14.38 2.55
C GLU A 134 -0.02 -15.36 1.38
N ALA A 135 -1.00 -16.25 1.32
CA ALA A 135 -1.16 -17.16 0.19
C ALA A 135 -1.44 -16.42 -1.12
N VAL A 136 -2.05 -15.22 -1.02
CA VAL A 136 -2.37 -14.36 -2.17
C VAL A 136 -1.34 -13.26 -2.33
N THR A 137 -0.88 -12.67 -1.22
CA THR A 137 0.00 -11.50 -1.26
C THR A 137 1.43 -11.85 -1.66
N SER A 138 1.97 -12.98 -1.18
CA SER A 138 3.36 -13.34 -1.48
C SER A 138 3.64 -13.50 -2.97
N PRO A 139 2.84 -14.25 -3.76
CA PRO A 139 3.05 -14.33 -5.20
C PRO A 139 2.91 -12.97 -5.89
N TRP A 140 1.96 -12.15 -5.47
CA TRP A 140 1.76 -10.83 -6.03
C TRP A 140 2.97 -9.94 -5.78
N ILE A 141 3.50 -9.96 -4.54
CA ILE A 141 4.66 -9.16 -4.15
C ILE A 141 5.89 -9.55 -4.96
N GLU A 142 6.14 -10.83 -5.14
CA GLU A 142 7.26 -11.31 -5.92
C GLU A 142 7.16 -10.84 -7.37
N ALA A 143 5.98 -10.95 -7.98
CA ALA A 143 5.75 -10.52 -9.35
C ALA A 143 5.87 -8.99 -9.48
N TRP A 144 5.34 -8.25 -8.51
CA TRP A 144 5.41 -6.80 -8.47
C TRP A 144 6.85 -6.31 -8.35
N GLY A 145 7.60 -6.89 -7.42
CA GLY A 145 9.00 -6.53 -7.20
C GLY A 145 9.88 -6.80 -8.42
N ALA A 146 9.55 -7.83 -9.19
CA ALA A 146 10.30 -8.16 -10.41
C ALA A 146 10.09 -7.13 -11.54
N GLN A 147 9.06 -6.29 -11.43
CA GLN A 147 8.77 -5.24 -12.42
C GLN A 147 9.48 -3.92 -12.13
N LEU A 148 10.13 -3.79 -10.99
CA LEU A 148 10.74 -2.53 -10.54
C LEU A 148 12.14 -2.28 -11.13
#